data_0d601494360ae8a1da55e65c2442838d
#
_entry.id   0d601494360ae8a1da55e65c2442838d
#
_cell.length_a   1.000
_cell.length_b   1.000
_cell.length_c   1.000
_cell.angle_alpha   90.00
_cell.angle_beta   90.00
_cell.angle_gamma   90.00
#
_symmetry.space_group_name_H-M   'P 1'
#
loop_
_entity.id
_entity.type
_entity.pdbx_description
1 polymer ?
#
loop_
_entity_poly.entity_id
_entity_poly.type
_entity_poly.pdbx_seq_one_letter_code
_entity_poly.pdbx_strand_id
1 'polypeptide(L)'
;MASLLYKNTGIDMTLALVGEKIDRNRFTGEKVENSTFFNCDFSGADLSGTEFIGCQFYDRESQKGCNFSRAMLKDAIFKSCDLSMADFRNVSALGIEIRHCRAQGADFRGASFMNMITTRTWFCSAYITNTNLSYANFSKV
;
A
#
# COMPACT_ATOMS: atom_id res chain seq x y z
N MET A 1 -1.17 -21.83 -2.06
CA MET A 1 -1.80 -21.71 -3.38
C MET A 1 -2.53 -20.38 -3.49
N ALA A 2 -2.30 -19.66 -4.54
CA ALA A 2 -3.02 -18.42 -4.78
C ALA A 2 -4.43 -18.71 -5.29
N SER A 3 -5.41 -17.95 -4.84
CA SER A 3 -6.75 -17.98 -5.39
C SER A 3 -7.14 -16.59 -5.88
N LEU A 4 -7.83 -16.55 -7.00
CA LEU A 4 -8.30 -15.32 -7.61
C LEU A 4 -9.81 -15.40 -7.74
N LEU A 5 -10.51 -14.52 -7.02
CA LEU A 5 -11.93 -14.30 -7.19
C LEU A 5 -12.13 -12.85 -7.60
N TYR A 6 -12.98 -12.64 -8.55
CA TYR A 6 -13.44 -11.29 -8.85
C TYR A 6 -14.93 -11.30 -9.11
N LYS A 7 -15.56 -10.19 -8.79
CA LYS A 7 -16.97 -9.99 -9.01
C LYS A 7 -17.13 -8.83 -9.95
N ASN A 8 -17.84 -9.07 -11.03
CA ASN A 8 -18.22 -8.04 -11.97
C ASN A 8 -19.71 -7.71 -11.76
N THR A 9 -19.97 -6.44 -11.42
CA THR A 9 -21.34 -5.93 -11.26
C THR A 9 -21.52 -4.79 -12.25
N GLY A 10 -21.59 -5.12 -13.54
CA GLY A 10 -21.63 -4.12 -14.61
C GLY A 10 -20.28 -3.45 -14.82
N ILE A 11 -20.05 -2.28 -14.19
CA ILE A 11 -18.81 -1.51 -14.30
C ILE A 11 -17.84 -1.76 -13.15
N ASP A 12 -18.29 -2.46 -12.08
CA ASP A 12 -17.48 -2.68 -10.90
C ASP A 12 -16.84 -4.07 -10.93
N MET A 13 -15.52 -4.11 -10.73
CA MET A 13 -14.78 -5.36 -10.55
C MET A 13 -14.17 -5.38 -9.17
N THR A 14 -14.39 -6.46 -8.43
CA THR A 14 -13.83 -6.69 -7.12
C THR A 14 -12.90 -7.89 -7.18
N LEU A 15 -11.64 -7.70 -6.78
CA LEU A 15 -10.65 -8.77 -6.70
C LEU A 15 -10.62 -9.34 -5.28
N ALA A 16 -10.36 -10.64 -5.19
CA ALA A 16 -10.00 -11.28 -3.93
C ALA A 16 -8.80 -12.18 -4.17
N LEU A 17 -7.63 -11.75 -3.72
CA LEU A 17 -6.36 -12.46 -3.87
C LEU A 17 -5.89 -12.94 -2.51
N VAL A 18 -5.41 -14.18 -2.44
CA VAL A 18 -4.94 -14.79 -1.19
C VAL A 18 -3.59 -15.47 -1.43
N GLY A 19 -2.59 -15.10 -0.61
CA GLY A 19 -1.29 -15.74 -0.62
C GLY A 19 -0.52 -15.60 -1.92
N GLU A 20 -0.78 -14.55 -2.68
CA GLU A 20 -0.22 -14.37 -4.00
C GLU A 20 0.99 -13.44 -3.98
N LYS A 21 2.03 -13.80 -4.72
CA LYS A 21 3.11 -12.87 -5.07
C LYS A 21 2.62 -12.00 -6.22
N ILE A 22 2.57 -10.69 -6.02
CA ILE A 22 2.09 -9.75 -7.03
C ILE A 22 3.20 -9.44 -8.02
N ASP A 23 2.92 -9.60 -9.30
CA ASP A 23 3.85 -9.23 -10.35
C ASP A 23 4.19 -7.74 -10.29
N ARG A 24 5.43 -7.41 -10.61
CA ARG A 24 5.98 -6.06 -10.42
C ARG A 24 5.10 -4.94 -10.95
N ASN A 25 4.54 -5.09 -12.14
CA ASN A 25 3.81 -4.02 -12.83
C ASN A 25 2.30 -4.28 -12.92
N ARG A 26 1.79 -5.25 -12.17
CA ARG A 26 0.37 -5.65 -12.29
C ARG A 26 -0.60 -4.51 -12.03
N PHE A 27 -0.31 -3.67 -11.05
CA PHE A 27 -1.22 -2.60 -10.63
C PHE A 27 -0.66 -1.20 -10.88
N THR A 28 0.46 -1.06 -11.56
CA THR A 28 1.08 0.25 -11.81
C THR A 28 0.09 1.19 -12.49
N GLY A 29 -0.20 2.33 -11.85
CA GLY A 29 -1.11 3.34 -12.40
C GLY A 29 -2.57 2.94 -12.43
N GLU A 30 -2.92 1.77 -11.90
CA GLU A 30 -4.30 1.27 -11.92
C GLU A 30 -5.13 1.80 -10.75
N LYS A 31 -6.44 1.84 -10.93
CA LYS A 31 -7.40 2.13 -9.87
C LYS A 31 -8.07 0.83 -9.45
N VAL A 32 -7.92 0.46 -8.20
CA VAL A 32 -8.41 -0.81 -7.63
C VAL A 32 -9.38 -0.48 -6.51
N GLU A 33 -10.60 -0.93 -6.62
CA GLU A 33 -11.65 -0.63 -5.65
C GLU A 33 -12.20 -1.89 -4.97
N ASN A 34 -12.51 -1.75 -3.68
CA ASN A 34 -13.28 -2.73 -2.91
C ASN A 34 -12.73 -4.17 -3.02
N SER A 35 -11.43 -4.29 -3.11
CA SER A 35 -10.75 -5.57 -3.30
C SER A 35 -10.08 -6.03 -2.02
N THR A 36 -9.81 -7.32 -1.96
CA THR A 36 -9.21 -7.98 -0.80
C THR A 36 -7.90 -8.63 -1.20
N PHE A 37 -6.85 -8.39 -0.41
CA PHE A 37 -5.51 -8.92 -0.65
C PHE A 37 -4.97 -9.52 0.66
N PHE A 38 -5.32 -10.77 0.95
CA PHE A 38 -4.88 -11.40 2.20
C PHE A 38 -3.59 -12.18 2.00
N ASN A 39 -2.60 -11.91 2.86
CA ASN A 39 -1.29 -12.55 2.82
C ASN A 39 -0.60 -12.42 1.46
N CYS A 40 -0.84 -11.32 0.76
CA CYS A 40 -0.21 -11.06 -0.54
C CYS A 40 1.14 -10.36 -0.37
N ASP A 41 2.04 -10.66 -1.29
CA ASP A 41 3.38 -10.10 -1.31
C ASP A 41 3.52 -9.10 -2.46
N PHE A 42 3.54 -7.81 -2.09
CA PHE A 42 3.78 -6.68 -2.99
C PHE A 42 5.23 -6.19 -2.92
N SER A 43 6.14 -6.95 -2.31
CA SER A 43 7.52 -6.47 -2.14
C SER A 43 8.17 -6.20 -3.49
N GLY A 44 8.83 -5.04 -3.60
CA GLY A 44 9.47 -4.60 -4.83
C GLY A 44 8.52 -4.26 -5.97
N ALA A 45 7.20 -4.29 -5.76
CA ALA A 45 6.24 -3.95 -6.80
C ALA A 45 6.31 -2.47 -7.16
N ASP A 46 6.03 -2.16 -8.41
CA ASP A 46 5.86 -0.79 -8.87
C ASP A 46 4.37 -0.41 -8.78
N LEU A 47 4.05 0.29 -7.71
CA LEU A 47 2.71 0.79 -7.43
C LEU A 47 2.63 2.31 -7.62
N SER A 48 3.54 2.87 -8.42
CA SER A 48 3.55 4.30 -8.73
C SER A 48 2.23 4.70 -9.38
N GLY A 49 1.59 5.73 -8.81
CA GLY A 49 0.31 6.23 -9.30
C GLY A 49 -0.87 5.28 -9.14
N THR A 50 -0.70 4.17 -8.44
CA THR A 50 -1.80 3.22 -8.16
C THR A 50 -2.75 3.81 -7.13
N GLU A 51 -4.04 3.66 -7.35
CA GLU A 51 -5.07 4.05 -6.37
C GLU A 51 -5.75 2.80 -5.82
N PHE A 52 -5.69 2.61 -4.50
CA PHE A 52 -6.45 1.59 -3.80
C PHE A 52 -7.54 2.26 -2.97
N ILE A 53 -8.79 1.97 -3.26
CA ILE A 53 -9.95 2.56 -2.59
C ILE A 53 -10.82 1.46 -1.99
N GLY A 54 -11.05 1.55 -0.66
CA GLY A 54 -11.89 0.57 0.03
C GLY A 54 -11.33 -0.84 0.05
N CYS A 55 -10.01 -1.00 -0.08
CA CYS A 55 -9.37 -2.30 -0.15
C CYS A 55 -8.95 -2.80 1.24
N GLN A 56 -8.94 -4.13 1.39
CA GLN A 56 -8.56 -4.80 2.63
C GLN A 56 -7.24 -5.52 2.41
N PHE A 57 -6.21 -5.12 3.16
CA PHE A 57 -4.88 -5.74 3.11
C PHE A 57 -4.54 -6.47 4.42
N TYR A 58 -5.46 -6.47 5.37
CA TYR A 58 -5.26 -7.11 6.67
C TYR A 58 -6.20 -8.29 6.83
N ASP A 59 -5.64 -9.46 7.05
CA ASP A 59 -6.39 -10.69 7.32
C ASP A 59 -6.60 -10.82 8.84
N ARG A 60 -7.83 -10.66 9.28
CA ARG A 60 -8.18 -10.73 10.71
C ARG A 60 -8.01 -12.12 11.30
N GLU A 61 -8.17 -13.17 10.51
CA GLU A 61 -8.03 -14.53 11.00
C GLU A 61 -6.57 -14.86 11.30
N SER A 62 -5.66 -14.58 10.39
CA SER A 62 -4.23 -14.81 10.59
C SER A 62 -3.54 -13.66 11.32
N GLN A 63 -4.20 -12.50 11.47
CA GLN A 63 -3.64 -11.28 12.05
C GLN A 63 -2.40 -10.78 11.31
N LYS A 64 -2.38 -10.95 9.99
CA LYS A 64 -1.26 -10.55 9.13
C LYS A 64 -1.67 -9.47 8.14
N GLY A 65 -0.77 -8.52 7.94
CA GLY A 65 -0.84 -7.54 6.87
C GLY A 65 -0.09 -8.02 5.63
N CYS A 66 -0.18 -7.24 4.56
CA CYS A 66 0.56 -7.49 3.34
C CYS A 66 1.99 -6.96 3.43
N ASN A 67 2.86 -7.53 2.62
CA ASN A 67 4.25 -7.10 2.49
C ASN A 67 4.38 -6.14 1.32
N PHE A 68 4.65 -4.86 1.61
CA PHE A 68 4.95 -3.82 0.62
C PHE A 68 6.43 -3.41 0.67
N SER A 69 7.28 -4.15 1.36
CA SER A 69 8.66 -3.72 1.56
C SER A 69 9.36 -3.46 0.23
N ARG A 70 10.10 -2.37 0.15
CA ARG A 70 10.85 -1.91 -1.04
C ARG A 70 9.96 -1.65 -2.26
N ALA A 71 8.65 -1.56 -2.11
CA ALA A 71 7.76 -1.16 -3.20
C ALA A 71 8.00 0.29 -3.60
N MET A 72 7.73 0.60 -4.85
CA MET A 72 7.70 1.97 -5.35
C MET A 72 6.27 2.50 -5.22
N LEU A 73 6.10 3.51 -4.38
CA LEU A 73 4.80 4.08 -4.02
C LEU A 73 4.71 5.57 -4.37
N LYS A 74 5.50 6.02 -5.32
CA LYS A 74 5.44 7.41 -5.77
C LYS A 74 4.03 7.74 -6.27
N ASP A 75 3.42 8.78 -5.65
CA ASP A 75 2.08 9.24 -6.00
C ASP A 75 0.99 8.15 -5.85
N ALA A 76 1.26 7.09 -5.09
CA ALA A 76 0.26 6.08 -4.77
C ALA A 76 -0.78 6.63 -3.78
N ILE A 77 -2.01 6.17 -3.91
CA ILE A 77 -3.13 6.59 -3.05
C ILE A 77 -3.74 5.36 -2.40
N PHE A 78 -3.85 5.39 -1.07
CA PHE A 78 -4.63 4.45 -0.28
C PHE A 78 -5.75 5.22 0.40
N LYS A 79 -6.98 4.96 0.00
CA LYS A 79 -8.15 5.63 0.56
C LYS A 79 -9.13 4.61 1.12
N SER A 80 -9.54 4.81 2.37
CA SER A 80 -10.50 3.93 3.06
C SER A 80 -10.07 2.47 3.06
N CYS A 81 -8.77 2.21 3.20
CA CYS A 81 -8.19 0.87 3.21
C CYS A 81 -7.83 0.42 4.62
N ASP A 82 -7.77 -0.89 4.81
CA ASP A 82 -7.17 -1.47 6.01
C ASP A 82 -5.76 -1.94 5.72
N LEU A 83 -4.79 -1.17 6.22
CA LEU A 83 -3.35 -1.40 6.08
C LEU A 83 -2.72 -1.86 7.40
N SER A 84 -3.54 -2.38 8.32
CA SER A 84 -3.04 -2.83 9.62
C SER A 84 -1.96 -3.88 9.45
N MET A 85 -0.90 -3.78 10.25
CA MET A 85 0.26 -4.69 10.25
C MET A 85 0.98 -4.79 8.90
N ALA A 86 0.74 -3.87 7.98
CA ALA A 86 1.43 -3.87 6.68
C ALA A 86 2.91 -3.53 6.85
N ASP A 87 3.74 -4.20 6.04
CA ASP A 87 5.17 -3.96 6.00
C ASP A 87 5.50 -2.98 4.86
N PHE A 88 5.77 -1.72 5.24
CA PHE A 88 6.18 -0.66 4.32
C PHE A 88 7.66 -0.31 4.47
N ARG A 89 8.47 -1.22 4.98
CA ARG A 89 9.89 -0.93 5.17
C ARG A 89 10.59 -0.64 3.84
N ASN A 90 11.39 0.43 3.87
CA ASN A 90 12.25 0.82 2.75
C ASN A 90 11.47 1.10 1.45
N VAL A 91 10.23 1.55 1.54
CA VAL A 91 9.46 1.99 0.36
C VAL A 91 9.96 3.35 -0.14
N SER A 92 9.79 3.59 -1.44
CA SER A 92 9.99 4.90 -2.05
C SER A 92 8.63 5.54 -2.24
N ALA A 93 8.29 6.54 -1.43
CA ALA A 93 6.91 6.98 -1.24
C ALA A 93 6.71 8.50 -1.41
N LEU A 94 7.50 9.14 -2.27
CA LEU A 94 7.29 10.56 -2.58
C LEU A 94 5.86 10.78 -3.11
N GLY A 95 5.14 11.71 -2.50
CA GLY A 95 3.79 12.05 -2.93
C GLY A 95 2.72 11.04 -2.54
N ILE A 96 3.04 10.05 -1.71
CA ILE A 96 2.04 9.08 -1.23
C ILE A 96 0.90 9.78 -0.49
N GLU A 97 -0.31 9.28 -0.69
CA GLU A 97 -1.48 9.69 0.07
C GLU A 97 -2.09 8.49 0.77
N ILE A 98 -2.29 8.61 2.07
CA ILE A 98 -2.99 7.63 2.90
C ILE A 98 -4.10 8.39 3.62
N ARG A 99 -5.35 8.12 3.24
CA ARG A 99 -6.51 8.87 3.73
C ARG A 99 -7.59 7.95 4.25
N HIS A 100 -8.14 8.27 5.42
CA HIS A 100 -9.25 7.54 6.03
C HIS A 100 -8.95 6.03 6.14
N CYS A 101 -7.70 5.69 6.42
CA CYS A 101 -7.24 4.32 6.49
C CYS A 101 -7.07 3.86 7.94
N ARG A 102 -6.96 2.55 8.11
CA ARG A 102 -6.45 1.93 9.32
C ARG A 102 -5.07 1.38 8.99
N ALA A 103 -4.04 1.87 9.69
CA ALA A 103 -2.65 1.44 9.52
C ALA A 103 -2.02 1.09 10.87
N GLN A 104 -2.83 0.51 11.74
CA GLN A 104 -2.40 0.13 13.09
C GLN A 104 -1.29 -0.91 13.02
N GLY A 105 -0.18 -0.65 13.71
CA GLY A 105 0.97 -1.55 13.70
C GLY A 105 1.74 -1.63 12.38
N ALA A 106 1.45 -0.75 11.42
CA ALA A 106 2.18 -0.71 10.16
C ALA A 106 3.64 -0.29 10.38
N ASP A 107 4.54 -0.87 9.60
CA ASP A 107 5.98 -0.65 9.73
C ASP A 107 6.51 0.16 8.55
N PHE A 108 6.84 1.44 8.81
CA PHE A 108 7.39 2.36 7.81
C PHE A 108 8.89 2.62 8.00
N ARG A 109 9.61 1.76 8.73
CA ARG A 109 11.04 1.97 8.96
C ARG A 109 11.81 2.06 7.65
N GLY A 110 12.63 3.10 7.54
CA GLY A 110 13.44 3.32 6.35
C GLY A 110 12.66 3.76 5.11
N ALA A 111 11.36 4.07 5.24
CA ALA A 111 10.59 4.62 4.13
C ALA A 111 11.14 5.98 3.72
N SER A 112 11.20 6.27 2.43
CA SER A 112 11.63 7.56 1.90
C SER A 112 10.45 8.31 1.30
N PHE A 113 10.21 9.49 1.83
CA PHE A 113 9.17 10.42 1.32
C PHE A 113 9.79 11.59 0.56
N MET A 114 11.06 11.47 0.21
CA MET A 114 11.84 12.53 -0.40
C MET A 114 12.38 12.13 -1.76
N ASN A 115 12.60 13.15 -2.59
CA ASN A 115 13.38 13.01 -3.80
C ASN A 115 14.40 14.14 -3.85
N MET A 116 15.63 13.81 -4.22
CA MET A 116 16.70 14.79 -4.39
C MET A 116 16.67 15.30 -5.84
N ILE A 117 16.35 16.57 -6.02
CA ILE A 117 16.29 17.21 -7.33
C ILE A 117 17.69 17.60 -7.79
N THR A 118 18.52 18.08 -6.86
CA THR A 118 19.92 18.43 -7.08
C THR A 118 20.73 18.02 -5.87
N THR A 119 22.06 18.19 -5.91
CA THR A 119 22.92 17.95 -4.75
C THR A 119 22.60 18.82 -3.54
N ARG A 120 21.78 19.85 -3.70
CA ARG A 120 21.42 20.80 -2.64
C ARG A 120 19.93 20.94 -2.40
N THR A 121 19.07 20.42 -3.30
CA THR A 121 17.63 20.63 -3.23
C THR A 121 16.92 19.30 -3.04
N TRP A 122 16.22 19.19 -1.92
CA TRP A 122 15.39 18.04 -1.57
C TRP A 122 13.92 18.44 -1.68
N PHE A 123 13.12 17.53 -2.19
CA PHE A 123 11.68 17.66 -2.23
C PHE A 123 11.06 16.54 -1.40
N CYS A 124 10.19 16.90 -0.47
CA CYS A 124 9.52 15.95 0.41
C CYS A 124 8.02 16.16 0.31
N SER A 125 7.28 15.08 0.13
CA SER A 125 5.82 15.14 0.06
C SER A 125 5.22 13.82 0.49
N ALA A 126 4.34 13.88 1.48
CA ALA A 126 3.51 12.77 1.91
C ALA A 126 2.28 13.32 2.63
N TYR A 127 1.13 12.72 2.38
CA TYR A 127 -0.14 13.16 2.97
C TYR A 127 -0.80 11.98 3.68
N ILE A 128 -0.71 11.95 5.01
CA ILE A 128 -1.36 10.94 5.83
C ILE A 128 -2.40 11.67 6.68
N THR A 129 -3.67 11.44 6.37
CA THR A 129 -4.77 12.17 7.00
C THR A 129 -5.88 11.24 7.46
N ASN A 130 -6.52 11.57 8.58
CA ASN A 130 -7.67 10.84 9.12
C ASN A 130 -7.42 9.32 9.19
N THR A 131 -6.20 8.93 9.59
CA THR A 131 -5.73 7.55 9.56
C THR A 131 -5.32 7.11 10.97
N ASN A 132 -5.71 5.90 11.34
CA ASN A 132 -5.28 5.32 12.60
C ASN A 132 -3.87 4.74 12.44
N LEU A 133 -2.90 5.38 13.09
CA LEU A 133 -1.49 4.98 13.07
C LEU A 133 -1.03 4.41 14.43
N SER A 134 -1.95 3.96 15.27
CA SER A 134 -1.58 3.39 16.57
C SER A 134 -0.54 2.28 16.40
N TYR A 135 0.54 2.36 17.18
CA TYR A 135 1.65 1.41 17.12
C TYR A 135 2.40 1.35 15.79
N ALA A 136 2.16 2.27 14.86
CA ALA A 136 2.94 2.35 13.64
C ALA A 136 4.37 2.82 13.95
N ASN A 137 5.32 2.33 13.16
CA ASN A 137 6.75 2.63 13.35
C ASN A 137 7.29 3.45 12.18
N PHE A 138 7.70 4.69 12.47
CA PHE A 138 8.29 5.61 11.47
C PHE A 138 9.77 5.90 11.74
N SER A 139 10.47 5.05 12.47
CA SER A 139 11.88 5.30 12.73
C SER A 139 12.70 5.21 11.43
N LYS A 140 13.75 6.04 11.34
CA LYS A 140 14.66 6.08 10.18
C LYS A 140 13.97 6.49 8.86
N VAL A 141 12.87 7.23 8.95
CA VAL A 141 12.26 7.84 7.77
C VAL A 141 12.92 9.19 7.45
#